data_a8e41ba5dd8118f171010357c26c1f27
#
_entry.id   a8e41ba5dd8118f171010357c26c1f27
#
_cell.length_a   1.000
_cell.length_b   1.000
_cell.length_c   1.000
_cell.angle_alpha   90.00
_cell.angle_beta   90.00
_cell.angle_gamma   90.00
#
_symmetry.space_group_name_H-M   'P 1'
#
loop_
_entity.id
_entity.type
_entity.pdbx_description
1 polymer ?
#
loop_
_entity_poly.entity_id
_entity_poly.type
_entity_poly.pdbx_seq_one_letter_code
_entity_poly.pdbx_strand_id
1 'polypeptide(L)'
;YTNYASRKSQDLAENNKVALLFHWGVLQRQIRIEGTVEKVTNEQSEKYFHSRDRGSQIGAWASKQSSLLANKEELKKQEAYYTEKFSGQVIPLPEFWGGWRIKPHYIEFWQGRANRLHDRICFELSQTHSESKRAPKNLWRQFNLNP
;
A
#
# COMPACT_ATOMS: atom_id res chain seq x y z
N TYR A 1 4.68 -1.51 1.05
CA TYR A 1 5.74 -2.45 0.67
C TYR A 1 5.49 -3.81 1.29
N THR A 2 5.84 -4.90 0.59
CA THR A 2 5.49 -6.27 0.96
C THR A 2 6.27 -7.29 0.12
N ASN A 3 6.19 -8.57 0.51
CA ASN A 3 6.61 -9.66 -0.36
C ASN A 3 5.56 -9.86 -1.47
N TYR A 4 5.99 -9.92 -2.73
CA TYR A 4 5.10 -10.10 -3.89
C TYR A 4 4.46 -11.49 -3.97
N ALA A 5 5.02 -12.48 -3.26
CA ALA A 5 4.41 -13.80 -3.11
C ALA A 5 3.38 -13.85 -1.95
N SER A 6 3.18 -12.76 -1.19
CA SER A 6 2.16 -12.72 -0.14
C SER A 6 0.73 -12.79 -0.72
N ARG A 7 -0.22 -13.33 0.03
CA ARG A 7 -1.63 -13.42 -0.38
C ARG A 7 -2.17 -12.06 -0.87
N LYS A 8 -1.95 -11.00 -0.11
CA LYS A 8 -2.33 -9.63 -0.51
C LYS A 8 -1.80 -9.26 -1.90
N SER A 9 -0.54 -9.59 -2.20
CA SER A 9 0.05 -9.26 -3.50
C SER A 9 -0.49 -10.11 -4.64
N GLN A 10 -0.86 -11.35 -4.36
CA GLN A 10 -1.55 -12.20 -5.32
C GLN A 10 -2.94 -11.63 -5.63
N ASP A 11 -3.72 -11.30 -4.60
CA ASP A 11 -5.04 -10.67 -4.75
C ASP A 11 -4.94 -9.37 -5.56
N LEU A 12 -3.92 -8.53 -5.31
CA LEU A 12 -3.69 -7.27 -6.04
C LEU A 12 -3.23 -7.50 -7.50
N ALA A 13 -2.57 -8.61 -7.79
CA ALA A 13 -2.18 -8.97 -9.15
C ALA A 13 -3.37 -9.45 -9.98
N GLU A 14 -4.32 -10.15 -9.36
CA GLU A 14 -5.55 -10.62 -10.01
C GLU A 14 -6.57 -9.47 -10.18
N ASN A 15 -6.72 -8.64 -9.15
CA ASN A 15 -7.63 -7.50 -9.15
C ASN A 15 -6.91 -6.25 -8.61
N ASN A 16 -6.62 -5.34 -9.51
CA ASN A 16 -5.93 -4.10 -9.18
C ASN A 16 -6.84 -2.99 -8.62
N LYS A 17 -8.14 -3.23 -8.50
CA LYS A 17 -9.09 -2.28 -7.89
C LYS A 17 -9.07 -2.43 -6.38
N VAL A 18 -8.88 -1.32 -5.68
CA VAL A 18 -8.71 -1.33 -4.22
C VAL A 18 -9.49 -0.22 -3.55
N ALA A 19 -9.81 -0.46 -2.28
CA ALA A 19 -10.27 0.56 -1.35
C ALA A 19 -9.39 0.57 -0.11
N LEU A 20 -9.07 1.77 0.39
CA LEU A 20 -8.41 2.01 1.67
C LEU A 20 -9.37 2.73 2.60
N LEU A 21 -9.33 2.36 3.87
CA LEU A 21 -10.07 3.02 4.93
C LEU A 21 -9.13 3.42 6.06
N PHE A 22 -9.16 4.70 6.43
CA PHE A 22 -8.57 5.23 7.65
C PHE A 22 -9.70 5.65 8.58
N HIS A 23 -9.68 5.20 9.83
CA HIS A 23 -10.71 5.53 10.81
C HIS A 23 -10.11 5.98 12.13
N TRP A 24 -10.53 7.14 12.61
CA TRP A 24 -10.18 7.71 13.91
C TRP A 24 -11.44 7.77 14.78
N GLY A 25 -11.69 6.71 15.54
CA GLY A 25 -12.94 6.56 16.32
C GLY A 25 -13.18 7.70 17.30
N VAL A 26 -12.16 8.12 18.05
CA VAL A 26 -12.25 9.23 19.02
C VAL A 26 -12.60 10.55 18.34
N LEU A 27 -12.09 10.79 17.14
CA LEU A 27 -12.36 12.00 16.36
C LEU A 27 -13.64 11.89 15.52
N GLN A 28 -14.25 10.70 15.46
CA GLN A 28 -15.35 10.37 14.55
C GLN A 28 -15.07 10.81 13.12
N ARG A 29 -13.85 10.50 12.65
CA ARG A 29 -13.38 10.82 11.30
C ARG A 29 -13.01 9.57 10.53
N GLN A 30 -13.28 9.62 9.23
CA GLN A 30 -12.91 8.56 8.31
C GLN A 30 -12.44 9.16 6.99
N ILE A 31 -11.44 8.52 6.38
CA ILE A 31 -11.06 8.77 4.99
C ILE A 31 -11.20 7.46 4.25
N ARG A 32 -11.97 7.45 3.16
CA ARG A 32 -12.10 6.32 2.24
C ARG A 32 -11.51 6.70 0.89
N ILE A 33 -10.63 5.85 0.38
CA ILE A 33 -9.95 6.06 -0.90
C ILE A 33 -10.23 4.85 -1.78
N GLU A 34 -10.70 5.08 -3.01
CA GLU A 34 -10.84 4.06 -4.04
C GLU A 34 -9.88 4.36 -5.20
N GLY A 35 -9.33 3.32 -5.77
CA GLY A 35 -8.36 3.49 -6.84
C GLY A 35 -7.91 2.17 -7.45
N THR A 36 -6.89 2.29 -8.26
CA THR A 36 -6.17 1.14 -8.80
C THR A 36 -4.75 1.08 -8.26
N VAL A 37 -4.17 -0.11 -8.22
CA VAL A 37 -2.78 -0.28 -7.80
C VAL A 37 -1.88 -0.63 -8.97
N GLU A 38 -0.62 -0.20 -8.86
CA GLU A 38 0.49 -0.62 -9.71
C GLU A 38 1.70 -0.90 -8.84
N LYS A 39 2.62 -1.74 -9.33
CA LYS A 39 3.91 -1.90 -8.66
C LYS A 39 4.72 -0.62 -8.76
N VAL A 40 5.42 -0.25 -7.69
CA VAL A 40 6.43 0.82 -7.74
C VAL A 40 7.68 0.34 -8.50
N THR A 41 8.54 1.26 -8.93
CA THR A 41 9.78 0.89 -9.62
C THR A 41 10.75 0.17 -8.67
N ASN A 42 11.70 -0.58 -9.24
CA ASN A 42 12.76 -1.23 -8.45
C ASN A 42 13.58 -0.19 -7.68
N GLU A 43 13.91 0.93 -8.29
CA GLU A 43 14.63 2.02 -7.64
C GLU A 43 13.90 2.54 -6.39
N GLN A 44 12.58 2.73 -6.48
CA GLN A 44 11.76 3.14 -5.34
C GLN A 44 11.72 2.06 -4.25
N SER A 45 11.65 0.80 -4.66
CA SER A 45 11.68 -0.34 -3.72
C SER A 45 13.02 -0.42 -3.02
N GLU A 46 14.13 -0.27 -3.73
CA GLU A 46 15.48 -0.31 -3.21
C GLU A 46 15.75 0.84 -2.23
N LYS A 47 15.39 2.06 -2.62
CA LYS A 47 15.51 3.23 -1.75
C LYS A 47 14.76 3.04 -0.43
N TYR A 48 13.53 2.55 -0.48
CA TYR A 48 12.76 2.30 0.74
C TYR A 48 13.30 1.10 1.52
N PHE A 49 13.72 0.02 0.85
CA PHE A 49 14.30 -1.15 1.50
C PHE A 49 15.52 -0.79 2.35
N HIS A 50 16.45 0.01 1.79
CA HIS A 50 17.66 0.45 2.49
C HIS A 50 17.42 1.54 3.54
N SER A 51 16.27 2.21 3.54
CA SER A 51 15.88 3.13 4.62
C SER A 51 15.36 2.41 5.87
N ARG A 52 15.10 1.10 5.78
CA ARG A 52 14.64 0.28 6.92
C ARG A 52 15.83 -0.12 7.79
N ASP A 53 15.55 -0.38 9.06
CA ASP A 53 16.55 -0.96 9.94
C ASP A 53 17.03 -2.34 9.42
N ARG A 54 18.26 -2.71 9.82
CA ARG A 54 18.90 -3.95 9.35
C ARG A 54 18.09 -5.20 9.68
N GLY A 55 17.50 -5.27 10.87
CA GLY A 55 16.66 -6.40 11.28
C GLY A 55 15.45 -6.57 10.38
N SER A 56 14.79 -5.45 10.00
CA SER A 56 13.68 -5.48 9.04
C SER A 56 14.09 -5.89 7.62
N GLN A 57 15.30 -5.55 7.19
CA GLN A 57 15.86 -6.00 5.91
C GLN A 57 16.11 -7.53 5.93
N ILE A 58 16.71 -8.05 7.01
CA ILE A 58 16.91 -9.49 7.23
C ILE A 58 15.58 -10.22 7.29
N GLY A 59 14.60 -9.70 8.04
CA GLY A 59 13.27 -10.26 8.14
C GLY A 59 12.54 -10.40 6.79
N ALA A 60 12.80 -9.49 5.85
CA ALA A 60 12.24 -9.59 4.50
C ALA A 60 12.80 -10.80 3.72
N TRP A 61 14.06 -11.18 3.95
CA TRP A 61 14.68 -12.38 3.39
C TRP A 61 14.25 -13.66 4.10
N ALA A 62 14.14 -13.60 5.43
CA ALA A 62 13.85 -14.76 6.28
C ALA A 62 12.40 -15.23 6.20
N SER A 63 11.47 -14.30 5.97
CA SER A 63 10.04 -14.60 6.04
C SER A 63 9.42 -14.85 4.66
N LYS A 64 8.86 -16.05 4.46
CA LYS A 64 7.95 -16.34 3.36
C LYS A 64 6.55 -15.80 3.71
N GLN A 65 6.37 -14.49 3.61
CA GLN A 65 5.17 -13.79 4.06
C GLN A 65 3.87 -14.45 3.56
N SER A 66 2.92 -14.67 4.48
CA SER A 66 1.61 -15.31 4.25
C SER A 66 1.64 -16.81 3.94
N SER A 67 2.78 -17.46 3.91
CA SER A 67 2.86 -18.93 3.80
C SER A 67 2.66 -19.60 5.17
N LEU A 68 2.29 -20.88 5.14
CA LEU A 68 2.22 -21.68 6.37
C LEU A 68 3.61 -21.73 7.02
N LEU A 69 3.64 -21.53 8.33
CA LEU A 69 4.82 -21.65 9.16
C LEU A 69 4.65 -22.89 10.04
N ALA A 70 5.50 -23.88 9.85
CA ALA A 70 5.43 -25.13 10.62
C ALA A 70 5.65 -24.89 12.12
N ASN A 71 6.62 -24.06 12.45
CA ASN A 71 6.89 -23.63 13.83
C ASN A 71 7.77 -22.37 13.86
N LYS A 72 7.81 -21.69 15.01
CA LYS A 72 8.59 -20.46 15.18
C LYS A 72 10.12 -20.68 15.10
N GLU A 73 10.59 -21.88 15.40
CA GLU A 73 12.02 -22.21 15.34
C GLU A 73 12.55 -22.17 13.90
N GLU A 74 11.73 -22.57 12.93
CA GLU A 74 12.09 -22.45 11.51
C GLU A 74 12.35 -21.00 11.11
N LEU A 75 11.49 -20.06 11.53
CA LEU A 75 11.67 -18.64 11.25
C LEU A 75 12.94 -18.10 11.90
N LYS A 76 13.25 -18.50 13.14
CA LYS A 76 14.49 -18.10 13.84
C LYS A 76 15.73 -18.63 13.14
N LYS A 77 15.68 -19.87 12.63
CA LYS A 77 16.79 -20.44 11.84
C LYS A 77 17.02 -19.65 10.56
N GLN A 78 15.95 -19.27 9.85
CA GLN A 78 16.07 -18.45 8.64
C GLN A 78 16.63 -17.05 8.96
N GLU A 79 16.17 -16.43 10.03
CA GLU A 79 16.69 -15.13 10.49
C GLU A 79 18.18 -15.21 10.82
N ALA A 80 18.61 -16.22 11.59
CA ALA A 80 20.01 -16.44 11.92
C ALA A 80 20.87 -16.68 10.67
N TYR A 81 20.36 -17.51 9.74
CA TYR A 81 21.05 -17.80 8.47
C TYR A 81 21.29 -16.52 7.65
N TYR A 82 20.27 -15.68 7.45
CA TYR A 82 20.41 -14.44 6.67
C TYR A 82 21.21 -13.37 7.43
N THR A 83 21.18 -13.36 8.76
CA THR A 83 22.01 -12.50 9.58
C THR A 83 23.49 -12.79 9.37
N GLU A 84 23.86 -14.06 9.36
CA GLU A 84 25.23 -14.51 9.10
C GLU A 84 25.64 -14.27 7.66
N LYS A 85 24.78 -14.68 6.71
CA LYS A 85 25.02 -14.53 5.28
C LYS A 85 25.34 -13.11 4.85
N PHE A 86 24.67 -12.13 5.45
CA PHE A 86 24.88 -10.72 5.13
C PHE A 86 25.76 -9.99 6.14
N SER A 87 26.47 -10.72 7.03
CA SER A 87 27.34 -10.09 8.03
C SER A 87 28.39 -9.21 7.37
N GLY A 88 28.54 -7.96 7.84
CA GLY A 88 29.47 -6.98 7.29
C GLY A 88 29.16 -6.47 5.87
N GLN A 89 28.02 -6.85 5.28
CA GLN A 89 27.67 -6.49 3.91
C GLN A 89 26.38 -5.64 3.87
N VAL A 90 26.18 -4.92 2.78
CA VAL A 90 24.89 -4.32 2.43
C VAL A 90 23.93 -5.45 2.07
N ILE A 91 22.74 -5.43 2.66
CA ILE A 91 21.72 -6.44 2.38
C ILE A 91 21.04 -6.08 1.05
N PRO A 92 21.10 -6.93 0.02
CA PRO A 92 20.46 -6.62 -1.26
C PRO A 92 18.94 -6.65 -1.14
N LEU A 93 18.26 -5.89 -2.00
CA LEU A 93 16.80 -5.97 -2.17
C LEU A 93 16.42 -7.38 -2.68
N PRO A 94 15.51 -8.13 -2.02
CA PRO A 94 15.01 -9.38 -2.57
C PRO A 94 14.19 -9.12 -3.85
N GLU A 95 14.35 -9.93 -4.89
CA GLU A 95 13.56 -9.84 -6.14
C GLU A 95 12.05 -9.98 -5.91
N PHE A 96 11.69 -10.72 -4.89
CA PHE A 96 10.29 -10.95 -4.50
C PHE A 96 9.72 -9.88 -3.56
N TRP A 97 10.41 -8.76 -3.34
CA TRP A 97 9.98 -7.73 -2.41
C TRP A 97 9.92 -6.35 -3.07
N GLY A 98 8.89 -5.58 -2.75
CA GLY A 98 8.72 -4.24 -3.28
C GLY A 98 7.42 -3.60 -2.82
N GLY A 99 6.98 -2.57 -3.53
CA GLY A 99 5.83 -1.76 -3.16
C GLY A 99 4.71 -1.79 -4.18
N TRP A 100 3.50 -1.52 -3.68
CA TRP A 100 2.32 -1.20 -4.47
C TRP A 100 1.96 0.27 -4.24
N ARG A 101 1.68 1.00 -5.31
CA ARG A 101 1.19 2.38 -5.28
C ARG A 101 -0.27 2.39 -5.65
N ILE A 102 -1.08 3.08 -4.86
CA ILE A 102 -2.48 3.33 -5.20
C ILE A 102 -2.55 4.61 -6.03
N LYS A 103 -3.25 4.54 -7.16
CA LYS A 103 -3.68 5.68 -7.95
C LYS A 103 -5.14 5.94 -7.62
N PRO A 104 -5.44 6.93 -6.78
CA PRO A 104 -6.80 7.19 -6.37
C PRO A 104 -7.61 7.80 -7.53
N HIS A 105 -8.89 7.44 -7.62
CA HIS A 105 -9.86 8.08 -8.49
C HIS A 105 -11.07 8.61 -7.72
N TYR A 106 -11.22 8.19 -6.44
CA TYR A 106 -12.24 8.67 -5.52
C TYR A 106 -11.69 8.77 -4.11
N ILE A 107 -12.00 9.88 -3.42
CA ILE A 107 -11.62 10.11 -2.02
C ILE A 107 -12.83 10.70 -1.31
N GLU A 108 -13.22 10.13 -0.17
CA GLU A 108 -14.27 10.65 0.70
C GLU A 108 -13.69 10.98 2.07
N PHE A 109 -13.94 12.19 2.53
CA PHE A 109 -13.71 12.64 3.90
C PHE A 109 -15.03 12.65 4.63
N TRP A 110 -15.14 11.81 5.65
CA TRP A 110 -16.32 11.68 6.48
C TRP A 110 -16.05 12.22 7.89
N GLN A 111 -17.00 13.02 8.41
CA GLN A 111 -17.00 13.53 9.79
C GLN A 111 -18.31 13.18 10.47
N GLY A 112 -18.25 12.48 11.59
CA GLY A 112 -19.41 12.19 12.44
C GLY A 112 -20.02 13.45 13.02
N ARG A 113 -21.37 13.53 12.98
CA ARG A 113 -22.18 14.62 13.53
C ARG A 113 -23.37 14.06 14.28
N ALA A 114 -23.97 14.89 15.15
CA ALA A 114 -25.19 14.55 15.85
C ALA A 114 -26.33 14.18 14.89
N ASN A 115 -27.27 13.36 15.36
CA ASN A 115 -28.46 12.96 14.63
C ASN A 115 -28.20 12.28 13.28
N ARG A 116 -27.01 11.67 13.12
CA ARG A 116 -26.55 11.03 11.87
C ARG A 116 -26.42 11.98 10.66
N LEU A 117 -26.44 13.28 10.86
CA LEU A 117 -26.27 14.29 9.81
C LEU A 117 -24.79 14.53 9.56
N HIS A 118 -24.10 13.49 9.09
CA HIS A 118 -22.66 13.47 8.90
C HIS A 118 -22.20 14.32 7.73
N ASP A 119 -21.05 14.98 7.86
CA ASP A 119 -20.43 15.64 6.72
C ASP A 119 -19.73 14.59 5.84
N ARG A 120 -19.98 14.66 4.55
CA ARG A 120 -19.36 13.77 3.55
C ARG A 120 -18.88 14.60 2.37
N ILE A 121 -17.56 14.89 2.36
CA ILE A 121 -16.90 15.67 1.30
C ILE A 121 -16.17 14.69 0.41
N CYS A 122 -16.52 14.66 -0.87
CA CYS A 122 -16.02 13.72 -1.84
C CYS A 122 -15.24 14.42 -2.94
N PHE A 123 -14.22 13.74 -3.42
CA PHE A 123 -13.41 14.12 -4.57
C PHE A 123 -13.40 12.96 -5.56
N GLU A 124 -13.73 13.23 -6.80
CA GLU A 124 -13.71 12.27 -7.89
C GLU A 124 -12.82 12.77 -9.03
N LEU A 125 -11.97 11.89 -9.55
CA LEU A 125 -11.11 12.21 -10.66
C LEU A 125 -11.89 12.12 -11.97
N SER A 126 -12.19 13.26 -12.59
CA SER A 126 -12.84 13.30 -13.90
C SER A 126 -11.81 13.02 -14.99
N GLN A 127 -12.07 12.00 -15.80
CA GLN A 127 -11.38 11.84 -17.08
C GLN A 127 -12.07 12.76 -18.10
N THR A 128 -11.55 13.96 -18.31
CA THR A 128 -11.98 14.74 -19.47
C THR A 128 -11.36 14.12 -20.71
N HIS A 129 -12.16 13.48 -21.54
CA HIS A 129 -11.79 13.23 -22.93
C HIS A 129 -11.74 14.59 -23.63
N SER A 130 -10.57 15.23 -23.59
CA SER A 130 -10.39 16.40 -24.44
C SER A 130 -9.94 15.91 -25.81
N GLU A 131 -10.70 16.22 -26.84
CA GLU A 131 -10.32 16.06 -28.24
C GLU A 131 -9.09 16.92 -28.64
N SER A 132 -8.58 17.68 -27.70
CA SER A 132 -7.40 18.53 -27.86
C SER A 132 -6.12 17.71 -27.60
N LYS A 133 -5.13 17.86 -28.46
CA LYS A 133 -3.78 17.24 -28.39
C LYS A 133 -2.94 17.65 -27.15
N ARG A 134 -3.53 18.27 -26.15
CA ARG A 134 -2.92 18.52 -24.83
C ARG A 134 -3.21 17.35 -23.91
N ALA A 135 -2.21 16.93 -23.15
CA ALA A 135 -2.34 15.88 -22.15
C ALA A 135 -3.58 16.11 -21.27
N PRO A 136 -4.38 15.07 -20.97
CA PRO A 136 -5.59 15.21 -20.16
C PRO A 136 -5.20 15.80 -18.80
N LYS A 137 -5.75 16.95 -18.46
CA LYS A 137 -5.65 17.48 -17.10
C LYS A 137 -6.52 16.62 -16.21
N ASN A 138 -5.92 15.90 -15.28
CA ASN A 138 -6.66 15.24 -14.21
C ASN A 138 -7.31 16.33 -13.34
N LEU A 139 -8.60 16.50 -13.46
CA LEU A 139 -9.35 17.48 -12.69
C LEU A 139 -10.13 16.73 -11.60
N TRP A 140 -9.84 17.05 -10.34
CA TRP A 140 -10.63 16.57 -9.21
C TRP A 140 -11.89 17.41 -9.09
N ARG A 141 -13.06 16.77 -9.15
CA ARG A 141 -14.36 17.39 -8.87
C ARG A 141 -14.70 17.16 -7.41
N GLN A 142 -14.94 18.25 -6.68
CA GLN A 142 -15.44 18.18 -5.30
C GLN A 142 -16.97 18.22 -5.29
N PHE A 143 -17.59 17.44 -4.41
CA PHE A 143 -19.03 17.44 -4.15
C PHE A 143 -19.33 16.89 -2.75
N ASN A 144 -20.55 17.08 -2.28
CA ASN A 144 -21.01 16.53 -1.01
C ASN A 144 -22.02 15.42 -1.28
N LEU A 145 -22.04 14.41 -0.41
CA LEU A 145 -23.07 13.38 -0.37
C LEU A 145 -23.98 13.61 0.83
N ASN A 146 -25.22 13.21 0.68
CA ASN A 146 -26.13 13.12 1.83
C ASN A 146 -25.59 12.08 2.83
N PRO A 147 -25.81 12.27 4.14
CA PRO A 147 -25.41 11.35 5.19
C PRO A 147 -26.10 9.99 5.11
#